data_d15118122119a81143b9962f785e0b2c
#
_entry.id   d15118122119a81143b9962f785e0b2c
#
_cell.length_a   1.000
_cell.length_b   1.000
_cell.length_c   1.000
_cell.angle_alpha   90.00
_cell.angle_beta   90.00
_cell.angle_gamma   90.00
#
_symmetry.space_group_name_H-M   'P 1'
#
loop_
_entity.id
_entity.type
_entity.pdbx_description
1 polymer ?
#
loop_
_entity_poly.entity_id
_entity_poly.type
_entity_poly.pdbx_seq_one_letter_code
_entity_poly.pdbx_strand_id
1 'polypeptide(L)'
;KRVTVKELNSYVYEQKRRYKIMKIVVLAGGTSTEREISIVSGTGICGALRQKGHEAILVDIFCGVENVDWENPFPAEYDVEKAAEYMSSFNPQIKEMEKKRRSFFGPNVLELCEKCDIVFLGLHGANGEDGKVQAAFDLLGIRYTGTGYLSSAMAMDKRITKEVFLMNHVPTPGGFTMTRDNLEKDIAKHGLEFPVVVKTSCGGSSV
;
A
#
# COMPACT_ATOMS: atom_id res chain seq x y z
N LYS A 1 -13.69 38.58 -21.58
CA LYS A 1 -14.50 38.95 -20.39
C LYS A 1 -13.58 38.83 -19.18
N ARG A 2 -13.46 39.88 -18.37
CA ARG A 2 -12.73 39.80 -17.08
C ARG A 2 -13.64 39.08 -16.07
N VAL A 3 -13.15 37.99 -15.52
CA VAL A 3 -13.80 37.25 -14.44
C VAL A 3 -13.54 38.04 -13.15
N THR A 4 -14.57 38.34 -12.38
CA THR A 4 -14.43 39.06 -11.09
C THR A 4 -13.98 38.08 -10.00
N VAL A 5 -13.33 38.61 -8.96
CA VAL A 5 -12.91 37.84 -7.77
C VAL A 5 -14.11 37.12 -7.13
N LYS A 6 -15.29 37.74 -7.20
CA LYS A 6 -16.54 37.17 -6.67
C LYS A 6 -17.03 35.97 -7.47
N GLU A 7 -16.89 36.01 -8.81
CA GLU A 7 -17.21 34.86 -9.70
C GLU A 7 -16.18 33.75 -9.54
N LEU A 8 -14.89 34.08 -9.36
CA LEU A 8 -13.86 33.09 -9.06
C LEU A 8 -14.11 32.39 -7.72
N ASN A 9 -14.45 33.16 -6.69
CA ASN A 9 -14.76 32.61 -5.36
C ASN A 9 -16.04 31.75 -5.39
N SER A 10 -17.07 32.18 -6.15
CA SER A 10 -18.30 31.40 -6.34
C SER A 10 -17.98 30.07 -7.07
N TYR A 11 -17.17 30.12 -8.14
CA TYR A 11 -16.74 28.92 -8.88
C TYR A 11 -15.92 27.96 -8.01
N VAL A 12 -14.98 28.48 -7.22
CA VAL A 12 -14.20 27.68 -6.26
C VAL A 12 -15.10 27.10 -5.17
N TYR A 13 -16.12 27.85 -4.71
CA TYR A 13 -17.08 27.37 -3.73
C TYR A 13 -18.01 26.30 -4.28
N GLU A 14 -18.45 26.43 -5.54
CA GLU A 14 -19.26 25.42 -6.24
C GLU A 14 -18.45 24.16 -6.57
N GLN A 15 -17.16 24.29 -6.92
CA GLN A 15 -16.27 23.14 -7.09
C GLN A 15 -16.07 22.39 -5.75
N LYS A 16 -15.91 23.10 -4.62
CA LYS A 16 -15.85 22.48 -3.28
C LYS A 16 -17.13 21.74 -2.90
N ARG A 17 -18.30 22.20 -3.36
CA ARG A 17 -19.59 21.51 -3.14
C ARG A 17 -19.77 20.23 -3.97
N ARG A 18 -18.96 20.00 -4.99
CA ARG A 18 -19.01 18.79 -5.83
C ARG A 18 -18.26 17.59 -5.26
N TYR A 19 -17.38 17.78 -4.28
CA TYR A 19 -16.64 16.68 -3.69
C TYR A 19 -17.36 16.17 -2.43
N LYS A 20 -17.87 14.94 -2.50
CA LYS A 20 -18.39 14.23 -1.32
C LYS A 20 -17.24 14.08 -0.33
N ILE A 21 -17.45 14.52 0.93
CA ILE A 21 -16.57 14.16 2.03
C ILE A 21 -16.62 12.64 2.19
N MET A 22 -15.48 11.99 2.23
CA MET A 22 -15.36 10.54 2.32
C MET A 22 -14.72 10.15 3.64
N LYS A 23 -15.16 9.04 4.20
CA LYS A 23 -14.49 8.31 5.28
C LYS A 23 -13.45 7.40 4.65
N ILE A 24 -12.17 7.60 5.00
CA ILE A 24 -11.05 6.91 4.37
C ILE A 24 -10.16 6.28 5.42
N VAL A 25 -9.92 4.99 5.30
CA VAL A 25 -8.85 4.33 6.05
C VAL A 25 -7.59 4.35 5.19
N VAL A 26 -6.52 4.97 5.66
CA VAL A 26 -5.19 4.87 5.06
C VAL A 26 -4.45 3.75 5.77
N LEU A 27 -4.26 2.62 5.09
CA LEU A 27 -3.51 1.49 5.62
C LEU A 27 -2.02 1.66 5.32
N ALA A 28 -1.21 1.54 6.35
CA ALA A 28 0.24 1.61 6.27
C ALA A 28 0.89 0.61 7.24
N GLY A 29 2.21 0.64 7.39
CA GLY A 29 2.95 -0.25 8.28
C GLY A 29 3.06 -1.67 7.73
N GLY A 30 2.50 -2.64 8.44
CA GLY A 30 2.60 -4.06 8.08
C GLY A 30 3.90 -4.70 8.56
N THR A 31 4.31 -5.82 7.93
CA THR A 31 5.47 -6.63 8.38
C THR A 31 6.59 -6.70 7.35
N SER A 32 6.49 -6.00 6.22
CA SER A 32 7.52 -6.00 5.18
C SER A 32 8.79 -5.27 5.64
N THR A 33 9.88 -5.49 4.95
CA THR A 33 11.15 -4.75 5.15
C THR A 33 10.99 -3.26 4.86
N GLU A 34 9.93 -2.85 4.16
CA GLU A 34 9.62 -1.48 3.78
C GLU A 34 8.57 -0.82 4.71
N ARG A 35 8.35 -1.42 5.90
CA ARG A 35 7.40 -0.94 6.90
C ARG A 35 7.54 0.56 7.23
N GLU A 36 8.76 1.02 7.48
CA GLU A 36 9.01 2.42 7.84
C GLU A 36 8.67 3.38 6.69
N ILE A 37 9.01 2.99 5.46
CA ILE A 37 8.66 3.75 4.26
C ILE A 37 7.13 3.81 4.11
N SER A 38 6.44 2.71 4.40
CA SER A 38 4.98 2.64 4.37
C SER A 38 4.36 3.60 5.40
N ILE A 39 4.89 3.67 6.62
CA ILE A 39 4.39 4.60 7.64
C ILE A 39 4.57 6.05 7.17
N VAL A 40 5.73 6.42 6.66
CA VAL A 40 5.99 7.77 6.14
C VAL A 40 5.04 8.13 4.99
N SER A 41 4.89 7.23 4.02
CA SER A 41 3.97 7.42 2.88
C SER A 41 2.53 7.55 3.34
N GLY A 42 2.08 6.66 4.23
CA GLY A 42 0.73 6.68 4.78
C GLY A 42 0.42 7.96 5.56
N THR A 43 1.38 8.46 6.35
CA THR A 43 1.27 9.73 7.08
C THR A 43 1.05 10.89 6.11
N GLY A 44 1.89 11.02 5.09
CA GLY A 44 1.75 12.06 4.08
C GLY A 44 0.42 11.99 3.33
N ILE A 45 -0.01 10.79 2.94
CA ILE A 45 -1.30 10.54 2.26
C ILE A 45 -2.47 10.94 3.16
N CYS A 46 -2.49 10.46 4.41
CA CYS A 46 -3.55 10.76 5.36
C CYS A 46 -3.66 12.29 5.61
N GLY A 47 -2.53 12.96 5.83
CA GLY A 47 -2.48 14.42 5.98
C GLY A 47 -3.03 15.16 4.76
N ALA A 48 -2.65 14.74 3.55
CA ALA A 48 -3.13 15.34 2.30
C ALA A 48 -4.64 15.14 2.09
N LEU A 49 -5.17 13.96 2.42
CA LEU A 49 -6.61 13.67 2.34
C LEU A 49 -7.39 14.55 3.32
N ARG A 50 -6.91 14.71 4.56
CA ARG A 50 -7.51 15.58 5.56
C ARG A 50 -7.46 17.05 5.16
N GLN A 51 -6.36 17.53 4.57
CA GLN A 51 -6.27 18.89 4.02
C GLN A 51 -7.30 19.14 2.89
N LYS A 52 -7.72 18.08 2.17
CA LYS A 52 -8.79 18.13 1.17
C LYS A 52 -10.19 18.04 1.78
N GLY A 53 -10.31 17.90 3.10
CA GLY A 53 -11.57 17.88 3.83
C GLY A 53 -12.20 16.48 3.96
N HIS A 54 -11.47 15.41 3.65
CA HIS A 54 -11.93 14.04 3.93
C HIS A 54 -11.71 13.65 5.39
N GLU A 55 -12.55 12.76 5.90
CA GLU A 55 -12.41 12.14 7.22
C GLU A 55 -11.49 10.92 7.09
N ALA A 56 -10.18 11.16 7.00
CA ALA A 56 -9.18 10.11 6.85
C ALA A 56 -8.53 9.74 8.19
N ILE A 57 -8.31 8.46 8.43
CA ILE A 57 -7.55 7.93 9.57
C ILE A 57 -6.39 7.07 9.08
N LEU A 58 -5.26 7.11 9.79
CA LEU A 58 -4.08 6.30 9.52
C LEU A 58 -4.10 5.06 10.42
N VAL A 59 -4.01 3.87 9.83
CA VAL A 59 -4.13 2.60 10.54
C VAL A 59 -3.01 1.65 10.12
N ASP A 60 -2.32 1.07 11.11
CA ASP A 60 -1.37 -0.02 10.86
C ASP A 60 -2.12 -1.30 10.56
N ILE A 61 -1.90 -1.86 9.37
CA ILE A 61 -2.60 -3.08 8.96
C ILE A 61 -2.29 -4.30 9.86
N PHE A 62 -1.06 -4.35 10.41
CA PHE A 62 -0.63 -5.45 11.26
C PHE A 62 -0.83 -5.16 12.74
N CYS A 63 -0.45 -3.99 13.26
CA CYS A 63 -0.63 -3.66 14.66
C CYS A 63 -2.08 -3.37 15.02
N GLY A 64 -2.85 -2.80 14.08
CA GLY A 64 -4.24 -2.43 14.31
C GLY A 64 -4.42 -1.24 15.24
N VAL A 65 -5.63 -1.11 15.76
CA VAL A 65 -6.03 -0.10 16.75
C VAL A 65 -6.79 -0.82 17.87
N GLU A 66 -6.28 -0.78 19.10
CA GLU A 66 -6.93 -1.48 20.22
C GLU A 66 -8.21 -0.79 20.71
N ASN A 67 -8.17 0.53 20.81
CA ASN A 67 -9.26 1.33 21.35
C ASN A 67 -9.86 2.21 20.25
N VAL A 68 -10.98 1.76 19.68
CA VAL A 68 -11.74 2.50 18.67
C VAL A 68 -13.01 3.07 19.30
N ASP A 69 -13.22 4.37 19.14
CA ASP A 69 -14.52 4.97 19.40
C ASP A 69 -15.49 4.60 18.27
N TRP A 70 -16.29 3.58 18.48
CA TRP A 70 -17.22 3.08 17.48
C TRP A 70 -18.42 3.99 17.22
N GLU A 71 -18.69 4.98 18.07
CA GLU A 71 -19.69 6.00 17.81
C GLU A 71 -19.16 7.05 16.82
N ASN A 72 -17.83 7.29 16.86
CA ASN A 72 -17.18 8.24 15.95
C ASN A 72 -15.80 7.72 15.45
N PRO A 73 -15.78 6.64 14.64
CA PRO A 73 -14.52 6.01 14.21
C PRO A 73 -13.71 6.86 13.21
N PHE A 74 -14.31 7.91 12.63
CA PHE A 74 -13.67 8.85 11.69
C PHE A 74 -13.81 10.28 12.20
N PRO A 75 -13.10 10.67 13.27
CA PRO A 75 -13.28 11.98 13.92
C PRO A 75 -12.85 13.12 13.00
N ALA A 76 -13.57 14.24 13.09
CA ALA A 76 -13.23 15.46 12.36
C ALA A 76 -11.85 16.01 12.75
N GLU A 77 -11.53 15.96 14.05
CA GLU A 77 -10.19 16.26 14.55
C GLU A 77 -9.40 14.95 14.73
N TYR A 78 -8.25 14.85 14.06
CA TYR A 78 -7.41 13.66 14.08
C TYR A 78 -5.95 14.05 13.91
N ASP A 79 -5.13 13.63 14.85
CA ASP A 79 -3.68 13.86 14.84
C ASP A 79 -2.98 12.73 14.10
N VAL A 80 -2.61 13.01 12.85
CA VAL A 80 -1.95 12.06 11.95
C VAL A 80 -0.55 11.72 12.44
N GLU A 81 0.19 12.70 12.96
CA GLU A 81 1.55 12.49 13.45
C GLU A 81 1.57 11.59 14.69
N LYS A 82 0.64 11.82 15.62
CA LYS A 82 0.48 10.96 16.79
C LYS A 82 0.14 9.51 16.41
N ALA A 83 -0.69 9.32 15.38
CA ALA A 83 -0.98 7.99 14.86
C ALA A 83 0.26 7.32 14.26
N ALA A 84 1.09 8.07 13.52
CA ALA A 84 2.33 7.59 12.95
C ALA A 84 3.37 7.22 14.03
N GLU A 85 3.48 8.03 15.08
CA GLU A 85 4.31 7.75 16.26
C GLU A 85 3.87 6.44 16.95
N TYR A 86 2.55 6.27 17.15
CA TYR A 86 1.99 5.04 17.70
C TYR A 86 2.38 3.82 16.86
N MET A 87 2.21 3.89 15.53
CA MET A 87 2.59 2.82 14.62
C MET A 87 4.10 2.51 14.69
N SER A 88 4.93 3.54 14.72
CA SER A 88 6.40 3.43 14.78
C SER A 88 6.89 2.80 16.10
N SER A 89 6.16 2.99 17.19
CA SER A 89 6.50 2.43 18.51
C SER A 89 6.54 0.90 18.51
N PHE A 90 5.86 0.24 17.57
CA PHE A 90 5.87 -1.22 17.42
C PHE A 90 7.07 -1.76 16.63
N ASN A 91 7.84 -0.92 15.91
CA ASN A 91 8.91 -1.38 15.03
C ASN A 91 9.88 -2.40 15.67
N PRO A 92 10.35 -2.23 16.93
CA PRO A 92 11.22 -3.19 17.55
C PRO A 92 10.55 -4.56 17.84
N GLN A 93 9.23 -4.61 17.87
CA GLN A 93 8.46 -5.77 18.33
C GLN A 93 7.83 -6.57 17.17
N ILE A 94 7.81 -6.04 15.95
CA ILE A 94 7.10 -6.63 14.80
C ILE A 94 7.46 -8.10 14.59
N LYS A 95 8.75 -8.43 14.57
CA LYS A 95 9.22 -9.83 14.37
C LYS A 95 8.74 -10.79 15.46
N GLU A 96 8.64 -10.33 16.68
CA GLU A 96 8.12 -11.15 17.79
C GLU A 96 6.59 -11.27 17.75
N MET A 97 5.91 -10.22 17.32
CA MET A 97 4.46 -10.24 17.13
C MET A 97 4.07 -11.21 16.00
N GLU A 98 4.80 -11.22 14.88
CA GLU A 98 4.59 -12.17 13.77
C GLU A 98 4.69 -13.63 14.23
N LYS A 99 5.67 -13.95 15.09
CA LYS A 99 5.82 -15.32 15.62
C LYS A 99 4.66 -15.75 16.50
N LYS A 100 4.05 -14.81 17.22
CA LYS A 100 3.00 -15.08 18.21
C LYS A 100 1.59 -15.03 17.63
N ARG A 101 1.37 -14.29 16.53
CA ARG A 101 0.05 -14.06 15.98
C ARG A 101 -0.12 -14.71 14.60
N ARG A 102 -1.18 -15.50 14.46
CA ARG A 102 -1.52 -16.18 13.21
C ARG A 102 -2.18 -15.24 12.20
N SER A 103 -3.03 -14.31 12.66
CA SER A 103 -3.73 -13.36 11.78
C SER A 103 -2.81 -12.24 11.33
N PHE A 104 -2.83 -11.90 10.04
CA PHE A 104 -2.11 -10.76 9.52
C PHE A 104 -2.78 -9.43 9.88
N PHE A 105 -4.11 -9.37 9.80
CA PHE A 105 -4.85 -8.17 10.18
C PHE A 105 -4.85 -7.98 11.69
N GLY A 106 -4.48 -6.78 12.13
CA GLY A 106 -4.49 -6.38 13.53
C GLY A 106 -5.89 -6.14 14.06
N PRO A 107 -6.03 -5.90 15.39
CA PRO A 107 -7.31 -5.60 16.01
C PRO A 107 -8.02 -4.44 15.30
N ASN A 108 -9.31 -4.60 15.05
CA ASN A 108 -10.23 -3.58 14.50
C ASN A 108 -9.90 -3.07 13.08
N VAL A 109 -8.90 -3.65 12.39
CA VAL A 109 -8.51 -3.19 11.03
C VAL A 109 -9.63 -3.44 10.03
N LEU A 110 -10.15 -4.67 9.98
CA LEU A 110 -11.17 -5.02 9.00
C LEU A 110 -12.49 -4.29 9.28
N GLU A 111 -12.87 -4.19 10.54
CA GLU A 111 -14.08 -3.48 10.98
C GLU A 111 -14.03 -1.98 10.61
N LEU A 112 -12.87 -1.34 10.73
CA LEU A 112 -12.67 0.05 10.28
C LEU A 112 -12.75 0.15 8.75
N CYS A 113 -12.14 -0.80 8.03
CA CYS A 113 -12.18 -0.85 6.57
C CYS A 113 -13.61 -1.10 6.03
N GLU A 114 -14.42 -1.90 6.70
CA GLU A 114 -15.83 -2.13 6.34
C GLU A 114 -16.70 -0.87 6.54
N LYS A 115 -16.33 -0.02 7.51
CA LYS A 115 -17.08 1.22 7.83
C LYS A 115 -16.67 2.43 6.99
N CYS A 116 -15.60 2.35 6.23
CA CYS A 116 -15.15 3.46 5.38
C CYS A 116 -15.78 3.46 3.98
N ASP A 117 -15.72 4.58 3.29
CA ASP A 117 -16.14 4.66 1.88
C ASP A 117 -15.12 3.98 0.96
N ILE A 118 -13.81 4.07 1.29
CA ILE A 118 -12.70 3.46 0.56
C ILE A 118 -11.45 3.33 1.44
N VAL A 119 -10.69 2.29 1.23
CA VAL A 119 -9.36 2.11 1.83
C VAL A 119 -8.29 2.63 0.88
N PHE A 120 -7.39 3.47 1.38
CA PHE A 120 -6.18 3.85 0.66
C PHE A 120 -5.04 2.93 1.08
N LEU A 121 -4.51 2.14 0.13
CA LEU A 121 -3.38 1.25 0.38
C LEU A 121 -2.07 2.05 0.27
N GLY A 122 -1.51 2.47 1.41
CA GLY A 122 -0.20 3.09 1.55
C GLY A 122 0.90 2.09 1.92
N LEU A 123 0.67 0.81 1.63
CA LEU A 123 1.57 -0.30 1.94
C LEU A 123 2.68 -0.43 0.89
N HIS A 124 3.84 -0.94 1.32
CA HIS A 124 4.96 -1.25 0.46
C HIS A 124 5.46 -2.68 0.69
N GLY A 125 5.90 -3.33 -0.39
CA GLY A 125 6.46 -4.67 -0.37
C GLY A 125 5.46 -5.79 -0.10
N ALA A 126 5.92 -6.83 0.58
CA ALA A 126 5.12 -8.03 0.82
C ALA A 126 3.82 -7.75 1.57
N ASN A 127 2.80 -8.50 1.22
CA ASN A 127 1.40 -8.41 1.67
C ASN A 127 0.64 -7.16 1.18
N GLY A 128 1.32 -6.04 0.93
CA GLY A 128 0.70 -4.80 0.44
C GLY A 128 0.62 -4.71 -1.09
N GLU A 129 1.70 -5.15 -1.78
CA GLU A 129 1.83 -5.03 -3.23
C GLU A 129 1.75 -6.37 -3.97
N ASP A 130 1.69 -7.49 -3.27
CA ASP A 130 1.69 -8.85 -3.82
C ASP A 130 0.30 -9.48 -4.02
N GLY A 131 -0.77 -8.68 -3.88
CA GLY A 131 -2.15 -9.08 -4.13
C GLY A 131 -2.86 -9.73 -2.95
N LYS A 132 -2.19 -10.05 -1.84
CA LYS A 132 -2.81 -10.76 -0.72
C LYS A 132 -3.86 -9.94 0.02
N VAL A 133 -3.54 -8.69 0.34
CA VAL A 133 -4.49 -7.75 0.97
C VAL A 133 -5.64 -7.45 0.03
N GLN A 134 -5.34 -7.23 -1.26
CA GLN A 134 -6.33 -6.99 -2.30
C GLN A 134 -7.32 -8.16 -2.42
N ALA A 135 -6.82 -9.41 -2.44
CA ALA A 135 -7.67 -10.60 -2.50
C ALA A 135 -8.58 -10.74 -1.26
N ALA A 136 -8.05 -10.44 -0.07
CA ALA A 136 -8.86 -10.44 1.15
C ALA A 136 -9.97 -9.37 1.08
N PHE A 137 -9.66 -8.18 0.59
CA PHE A 137 -10.63 -7.10 0.44
C PHE A 137 -11.68 -7.38 -0.62
N ASP A 138 -11.30 -8.02 -1.74
CA ASP A 138 -12.25 -8.46 -2.76
C ASP A 138 -13.29 -9.44 -2.18
N LEU A 139 -12.84 -10.40 -1.34
CA LEU A 139 -13.73 -11.35 -0.67
C LEU A 139 -14.66 -10.70 0.36
N LEU A 140 -14.20 -9.64 1.02
CA LEU A 140 -14.94 -8.89 2.02
C LEU A 140 -15.80 -7.75 1.43
N GLY A 141 -15.69 -7.50 0.12
CA GLY A 141 -16.39 -6.39 -0.54
C GLY A 141 -15.87 -5.00 -0.12
N ILE A 142 -14.67 -4.92 0.43
CA ILE A 142 -14.02 -3.68 0.83
C ILE A 142 -13.43 -2.99 -0.40
N ARG A 143 -13.78 -1.72 -0.63
CA ARG A 143 -13.21 -0.92 -1.72
C ARG A 143 -11.82 -0.41 -1.34
N TYR A 144 -10.88 -0.48 -2.28
CA TYR A 144 -9.52 -0.02 -2.07
C TYR A 144 -8.94 0.68 -3.30
N THR A 145 -7.86 1.44 -3.11
CA THR A 145 -7.11 2.07 -4.20
C THR A 145 -6.03 1.13 -4.73
N GLY A 146 -5.72 1.26 -6.02
CA GLY A 146 -4.63 0.53 -6.66
C GLY A 146 -5.10 -0.65 -7.52
N THR A 147 -4.16 -1.54 -7.81
CA THR A 147 -4.35 -2.66 -8.73
C THR A 147 -5.00 -3.85 -8.02
N GLY A 148 -5.83 -4.62 -8.73
CA GLY A 148 -6.45 -5.84 -8.20
C GLY A 148 -5.44 -6.96 -7.89
N TYR A 149 -5.87 -7.97 -7.15
CA TYR A 149 -5.01 -9.00 -6.58
C TYR A 149 -4.15 -9.75 -7.63
N LEU A 150 -4.72 -10.13 -8.77
CA LEU A 150 -4.03 -10.93 -9.78
C LEU A 150 -2.88 -10.15 -10.42
N SER A 151 -3.14 -8.92 -10.87
CA SER A 151 -2.13 -8.08 -11.49
C SER A 151 -1.02 -7.72 -10.50
N SER A 152 -1.37 -7.44 -9.24
CA SER A 152 -0.40 -7.19 -8.16
C SER A 152 0.50 -8.40 -7.92
N ALA A 153 -0.08 -9.61 -7.82
CA ALA A 153 0.67 -10.85 -7.62
C ALA A 153 1.62 -11.13 -8.78
N MET A 154 1.15 -10.96 -10.03
CA MET A 154 1.97 -11.14 -11.22
C MET A 154 3.11 -10.12 -11.31
N ALA A 155 2.82 -8.85 -11.03
CA ALA A 155 3.80 -7.76 -11.10
C ALA A 155 4.88 -7.89 -10.01
N MET A 156 4.55 -8.44 -8.84
CA MET A 156 5.49 -8.66 -7.76
C MET A 156 6.52 -9.77 -8.09
N ASP A 157 6.17 -10.77 -8.89
CA ASP A 157 7.11 -11.80 -9.36
C ASP A 157 7.78 -11.35 -10.66
N LYS A 158 9.08 -10.97 -10.57
CA LYS A 158 9.86 -10.47 -11.71
C LYS A 158 10.02 -11.50 -12.82
N ARG A 159 10.00 -12.80 -12.48
CA ARG A 159 10.05 -13.88 -13.45
C ARG A 159 8.74 -13.93 -14.25
N ILE A 160 7.60 -13.98 -13.57
CA ILE A 160 6.29 -13.99 -14.22
C ILE A 160 6.09 -12.73 -15.06
N THR A 161 6.42 -11.55 -14.49
CA THR A 161 6.33 -10.27 -15.22
C THR A 161 7.13 -10.32 -16.52
N LYS A 162 8.37 -10.83 -16.47
CA LYS A 162 9.23 -10.93 -17.65
C LYS A 162 8.68 -11.90 -18.68
N GLU A 163 8.15 -13.05 -18.27
CA GLU A 163 7.48 -14.01 -19.15
C GLU A 163 6.28 -13.38 -19.86
N VAL A 164 5.43 -12.64 -19.11
CA VAL A 164 4.28 -11.92 -19.68
C VAL A 164 4.73 -10.85 -20.69
N PHE A 165 5.78 -10.10 -20.38
CA PHE A 165 6.34 -9.11 -21.31
C PHE A 165 6.82 -9.76 -22.61
N LEU A 166 7.57 -10.85 -22.52
CA LEU A 166 8.06 -11.58 -23.69
C LEU A 166 6.92 -12.14 -24.56
N MET A 167 5.90 -12.74 -23.92
CA MET A 167 4.71 -13.26 -24.61
C MET A 167 3.94 -12.18 -25.36
N ASN A 168 3.96 -10.96 -24.86
CA ASN A 168 3.25 -9.81 -25.47
C ASN A 168 4.16 -8.88 -26.28
N HIS A 169 5.38 -9.34 -26.60
CA HIS A 169 6.36 -8.57 -27.39
C HIS A 169 6.73 -7.22 -26.78
N VAL A 170 6.64 -7.08 -25.44
CA VAL A 170 7.10 -5.89 -24.73
C VAL A 170 8.62 -6.00 -24.56
N PRO A 171 9.41 -5.01 -25.03
CA PRO A 171 10.85 -5.04 -24.87
C PRO A 171 11.25 -5.13 -23.40
N THR A 172 12.05 -6.13 -23.07
CA THR A 172 12.59 -6.35 -21.72
C THR A 172 14.03 -6.83 -21.80
N PRO A 173 14.91 -6.42 -20.87
CA PRO A 173 16.29 -6.90 -20.83
C PRO A 173 16.36 -8.43 -20.73
N GLY A 174 17.36 -9.04 -21.35
CA GLY A 174 17.65 -10.46 -21.19
C GLY A 174 17.83 -10.86 -19.72
N GLY A 175 17.67 -12.13 -19.42
CA GLY A 175 17.89 -12.63 -18.07
C GLY A 175 17.31 -14.04 -17.88
N PHE A 176 17.69 -14.66 -16.78
CA PHE A 176 17.21 -15.98 -16.39
C PHE A 176 17.00 -16.04 -14.87
N THR A 177 16.27 -17.04 -14.43
CA THR A 177 15.97 -17.26 -13.00
C THR A 177 16.74 -18.48 -12.51
N MET A 178 17.32 -18.34 -11.31
CA MET A 178 18.02 -19.42 -10.60
C MET A 178 17.31 -19.73 -9.29
N THR A 179 17.43 -20.99 -8.87
CA THR A 179 17.07 -21.45 -7.52
C THR A 179 18.33 -21.97 -6.82
N ARG A 180 18.23 -22.26 -5.51
CA ARG A 180 19.35 -22.88 -4.77
C ARG A 180 19.79 -24.21 -5.34
N ASP A 181 18.84 -24.95 -5.95
CA ASP A 181 19.08 -26.27 -6.50
C ASP A 181 19.56 -26.22 -7.97
N ASN A 182 19.49 -25.03 -8.58
CA ASN A 182 19.84 -24.80 -9.98
C ASN A 182 20.69 -23.54 -10.12
N LEU A 183 21.85 -23.54 -9.49
CA LEU A 183 22.78 -22.41 -9.56
C LEU A 183 23.64 -22.55 -10.84
N GLU A 184 23.45 -21.65 -11.80
CA GLU A 184 24.29 -21.52 -12.98
C GLU A 184 25.24 -20.31 -12.82
N LYS A 185 26.54 -20.56 -12.91
CA LYS A 185 27.58 -19.53 -12.80
C LYS A 185 28.00 -18.96 -14.15
N ASP A 186 27.79 -19.73 -15.23
CA ASP A 186 28.13 -19.30 -16.58
C ASP A 186 26.95 -18.58 -17.21
N ILE A 187 26.94 -17.25 -17.04
CA ILE A 187 25.88 -16.40 -17.60
C ILE A 187 25.88 -16.35 -19.13
N ALA A 188 27.03 -16.65 -19.78
CA ALA A 188 27.12 -16.66 -21.24
C ALA A 188 26.24 -17.72 -21.89
N LYS A 189 25.97 -18.83 -21.20
CA LYS A 189 25.00 -19.86 -21.66
C LYS A 189 23.60 -19.33 -21.85
N HIS A 190 23.27 -18.22 -21.17
CA HIS A 190 21.96 -17.52 -21.25
C HIS A 190 22.03 -16.29 -22.14
N GLY A 191 23.10 -16.10 -22.91
CA GLY A 191 23.28 -14.95 -23.78
C GLY A 191 23.49 -13.63 -23.05
N LEU A 192 24.03 -13.69 -21.82
CA LEU A 192 24.30 -12.52 -21.01
C LEU A 192 25.79 -12.24 -20.91
N GLU A 193 26.11 -10.94 -20.83
CA GLU A 193 27.48 -10.42 -20.61
C GLU A 193 27.48 -9.45 -19.43
N PHE A 194 28.63 -9.30 -18.76
CA PHE A 194 28.78 -8.32 -17.69
C PHE A 194 28.78 -6.87 -18.22
N PRO A 195 28.21 -5.91 -17.47
CA PRO A 195 27.65 -6.04 -16.10
C PRO A 195 26.22 -6.62 -16.08
N VAL A 196 25.89 -7.40 -15.05
CA VAL A 196 24.54 -7.93 -14.79
C VAL A 196 24.02 -7.48 -13.44
N VAL A 197 22.68 -7.41 -13.31
CA VAL A 197 22.01 -7.12 -12.03
C VAL A 197 21.35 -8.40 -11.53
N VAL A 198 21.68 -8.79 -10.29
CA VAL A 198 21.05 -9.91 -9.59
C VAL A 198 19.97 -9.37 -8.66
N LYS A 199 18.78 -9.96 -8.74
CA LYS A 199 17.61 -9.55 -7.92
C LYS A 199 16.89 -10.78 -7.38
N THR A 200 16.20 -10.62 -6.25
CA THR A 200 15.22 -11.62 -5.82
C THR A 200 14.05 -11.67 -6.80
N SER A 201 13.50 -12.85 -7.06
CA SER A 201 12.32 -13.00 -7.95
C SER A 201 11.12 -12.25 -7.40
N CYS A 202 10.82 -12.46 -6.12
CA CYS A 202 9.75 -11.78 -5.39
C CYS A 202 10.33 -10.84 -4.33
N GLY A 203 9.71 -9.68 -4.15
CA GLY A 203 10.12 -8.68 -3.18
C GLY A 203 10.11 -7.29 -3.79
N GLY A 204 9.96 -6.28 -2.94
CA GLY A 204 9.93 -4.89 -3.31
C GLY A 204 11.31 -4.32 -3.69
N SER A 205 11.54 -3.10 -3.30
CA SER A 205 12.75 -2.34 -3.60
C SER A 205 14.03 -3.04 -3.13
N SER A 206 15.13 -2.68 -3.75
CA SER A 206 16.44 -3.29 -3.52
C SER A 206 16.82 -3.39 -2.03
N VAL A 207 17.22 -4.58 -1.67
CA VAL A 207 17.89 -4.89 -0.40
C VAL A 207 19.38 -4.62 -0.55
#